data_51400365dd9cda827b62004b24861a74
#
_entry.id   51400365dd9cda827b62004b24861a74
#
_cell.length_a   1.000
_cell.length_b   1.000
_cell.length_c   1.000
_cell.angle_alpha   90.00
_cell.angle_beta   90.00
_cell.angle_gamma   90.00
#
_symmetry.space_group_name_H-M   'P 1'
#
loop_
_entity.id
_entity.type
_entity.pdbx_description
1 polymer ?
#
loop_
_entity_poly.entity_id
_entity_poly.type
_entity_poly.pdbx_seq_one_letter_code
_entity_poly.pdbx_strand_id
1 'polypeptide(L)'
;MEEKTFRLLSIPGEAQYDIPGLPEEPASLKKAYLEAVKSIDNNCPMAAAALFRRGLQIITRDILGAKPSRLANELKSLKNKQNKLGVKLTKDFHDNAYIVKEVGNQAAHPDNDPDLLDFVPEDAENLHRIFLEIVAELFVAPEAARKAKEELFEKRKL
;
A
#
# COMPACT_ATOMS: atom_id res chain seq x y z
N MET A 1 16.17 -4.29 -14.49
CA MET A 1 16.54 -5.67 -14.81
C MET A 1 16.08 -6.63 -13.73
N GLU A 2 16.39 -6.36 -12.48
CA GLU A 2 15.99 -7.20 -11.36
C GLU A 2 14.47 -7.26 -11.19
N GLU A 3 13.79 -6.14 -11.36
CA GLU A 3 12.33 -6.11 -11.31
C GLU A 3 11.70 -6.98 -12.38
N LYS A 4 12.22 -6.96 -13.59
CA LYS A 4 11.75 -7.83 -14.66
C LYS A 4 11.95 -9.30 -14.31
N THR A 5 13.11 -9.62 -13.77
CA THR A 5 13.43 -10.99 -13.37
C THR A 5 12.47 -11.47 -12.29
N PHE A 6 12.22 -10.61 -11.29
CA PHE A 6 11.27 -10.93 -10.24
C PHE A 6 9.87 -11.20 -10.78
N ARG A 7 9.39 -10.37 -11.70
CA ARG A 7 8.07 -10.56 -12.31
C ARG A 7 7.97 -11.82 -13.16
N LEU A 8 9.05 -12.16 -13.85
CA LEU A 8 9.08 -13.37 -14.64
C LEU A 8 9.02 -14.64 -13.79
N LEU A 9 9.34 -14.54 -12.52
CA LEU A 9 9.20 -15.66 -11.59
C LEU A 9 7.76 -15.86 -11.14
N SER A 10 6.86 -14.94 -11.44
CA SER A 10 5.45 -15.12 -11.14
C SER A 10 4.83 -16.15 -12.06
N ILE A 11 4.21 -17.12 -11.48
CA ILE A 11 3.55 -18.17 -12.24
C ILE A 11 2.06 -17.83 -12.34
N PRO A 12 1.46 -17.86 -13.55
CA PRO A 12 0.03 -17.57 -13.67
C PRO A 12 -0.80 -18.48 -12.76
N GLY A 13 -1.73 -17.88 -12.03
CA GLY A 13 -2.61 -18.59 -11.13
C GLY A 13 -2.06 -18.83 -9.74
N GLU A 14 -0.77 -18.58 -9.52
CA GLU A 14 -0.15 -18.70 -8.20
C GLU A 14 0.34 -17.35 -7.71
N ALA A 15 0.13 -17.09 -6.43
CA ALA A 15 0.57 -15.86 -5.79
C ALA A 15 2.04 -15.96 -5.44
N GLN A 16 2.89 -15.59 -6.38
CA GLN A 16 4.34 -15.63 -6.18
C GLN A 16 4.91 -14.30 -5.70
N TYR A 17 4.08 -13.29 -5.65
CA TYR A 17 4.49 -11.98 -5.15
C TYR A 17 4.33 -11.97 -3.65
N ASP A 18 5.37 -12.38 -2.97
CA ASP A 18 5.38 -12.33 -1.52
C ASP A 18 6.05 -11.04 -1.08
N ILE A 19 5.27 -10.16 -0.45
CA ILE A 19 5.84 -8.95 0.12
C ILE A 19 6.11 -9.20 1.59
N PRO A 20 7.37 -9.21 1.99
CA PRO A 20 7.69 -9.32 3.41
C PRO A 20 7.00 -8.21 4.19
N GLY A 21 6.23 -8.59 5.19
CA GLY A 21 5.58 -7.65 6.07
C GLY A 21 4.15 -7.24 5.70
N LEU A 22 3.66 -7.62 4.52
CA LEU A 22 2.24 -7.40 4.22
C LEU A 22 1.40 -8.35 5.08
N PRO A 23 0.43 -7.83 5.86
CA PRO A 23 -0.34 -8.71 6.74
C PRO A 23 -1.19 -9.71 5.96
N GLU A 24 -1.35 -10.89 6.54
CA GLU A 24 -2.19 -11.94 5.97
C GLU A 24 -3.68 -11.60 6.06
N GLU A 25 -4.06 -10.85 7.07
CA GLU A 25 -5.44 -10.41 7.29
C GLU A 25 -5.54 -8.88 7.20
N PRO A 26 -6.54 -8.32 6.54
CA PRO A 26 -7.58 -9.07 5.82
C PRO A 26 -7.07 -9.61 4.48
N ALA A 27 -7.57 -10.75 4.07
CA ALA A 27 -7.17 -11.40 2.80
C ALA A 27 -7.41 -10.49 1.59
N SER A 28 -8.37 -9.58 1.68
CA SER A 28 -8.69 -8.62 0.62
C SER A 28 -7.53 -7.68 0.29
N LEU A 29 -6.68 -7.39 1.26
CA LEU A 29 -5.51 -6.52 1.04
C LEU A 29 -4.49 -7.21 0.13
N LYS A 30 -4.14 -8.44 0.44
CA LYS A 30 -3.22 -9.23 -0.39
C LYS A 30 -3.79 -9.43 -1.78
N LYS A 31 -5.09 -9.70 -1.88
CA LYS A 31 -5.78 -9.86 -3.16
C LYS A 31 -5.67 -8.58 -4.01
N ALA A 32 -5.98 -7.42 -3.43
CA ALA A 32 -5.91 -6.16 -4.15
C ALA A 32 -4.47 -5.88 -4.63
N TYR A 33 -3.49 -6.13 -3.77
CA TYR A 33 -2.09 -5.95 -4.13
C TYR A 33 -1.69 -6.86 -5.30
N LEU A 34 -2.03 -8.14 -5.22
CA LEU A 34 -1.67 -9.10 -6.27
C LEU A 34 -2.33 -8.75 -7.61
N GLU A 35 -3.59 -8.33 -7.59
CA GLU A 35 -4.27 -7.88 -8.79
C GLU A 35 -3.62 -6.62 -9.38
N ALA A 36 -3.18 -5.70 -8.51
CA ALA A 36 -2.47 -4.50 -8.96
C ALA A 36 -1.17 -4.87 -9.67
N VAL A 37 -0.37 -5.74 -9.09
CA VAL A 37 0.90 -6.17 -9.68
C VAL A 37 0.67 -6.94 -10.99
N LYS A 38 -0.33 -7.80 -11.04
CA LYS A 38 -0.70 -8.49 -12.29
C LYS A 38 -1.13 -7.50 -13.37
N SER A 39 -1.83 -6.44 -12.99
CA SER A 39 -2.22 -5.39 -13.92
C SER A 39 -1.00 -4.67 -14.50
N ILE A 40 0.02 -4.44 -13.68
CA ILE A 40 1.30 -3.87 -14.17
C ILE A 40 1.92 -4.82 -15.20
N ASP A 41 2.01 -6.10 -14.87
CA ASP A 41 2.63 -7.10 -15.74
C ASP A 41 1.87 -7.26 -17.05
N ASN A 42 0.57 -7.04 -17.04
CA ASN A 42 -0.29 -7.12 -18.23
C ASN A 42 -0.47 -5.78 -18.94
N ASN A 43 0.35 -4.80 -18.63
CA ASN A 43 0.32 -3.47 -19.27
C ASN A 43 -1.01 -2.74 -19.07
N CYS A 44 -1.57 -2.85 -17.88
CA CYS A 44 -2.82 -2.19 -17.50
C CYS A 44 -2.57 -1.19 -16.36
N PRO A 45 -1.85 -0.08 -16.62
CA PRO A 45 -1.45 0.85 -15.56
C PRO A 45 -2.63 1.53 -14.86
N MET A 46 -3.70 1.83 -15.59
CA MET A 46 -4.89 2.45 -15.00
C MET A 46 -5.57 1.51 -14.00
N ALA A 47 -5.71 0.24 -14.36
CA ALA A 47 -6.27 -0.76 -13.45
C ALA A 47 -5.40 -0.93 -12.22
N ALA A 48 -4.09 -0.95 -12.39
CA ALA A 48 -3.15 -1.04 -11.26
C ALA A 48 -3.33 0.14 -10.29
N ALA A 49 -3.44 1.35 -10.81
CA ALA A 49 -3.63 2.55 -9.98
C ALA A 49 -4.91 2.48 -9.15
N ALA A 50 -6.00 2.05 -9.75
CA ALA A 50 -7.27 1.87 -9.04
C ALA A 50 -7.16 0.80 -7.94
N LEU A 51 -6.42 -0.27 -8.19
CA LEU A 51 -6.24 -1.37 -7.23
C LEU A 51 -5.34 -0.98 -6.06
N PHE A 52 -4.27 -0.22 -6.30
CA PHE A 52 -3.45 0.31 -5.20
C PHE A 52 -4.28 1.24 -4.29
N ARG A 53 -5.12 2.06 -4.88
CA ARG A 53 -6.04 2.90 -4.10
C ARG A 53 -6.98 2.04 -3.25
N ARG A 54 -7.51 0.97 -3.81
CA ARG A 54 -8.36 0.04 -3.06
C ARG A 54 -7.57 -0.58 -1.91
N GLY A 55 -6.33 -0.99 -2.15
CA GLY A 55 -5.46 -1.52 -1.10
C GLY A 55 -5.24 -0.52 0.03
N LEU A 56 -5.00 0.73 -0.31
CA LEU A 56 -4.87 1.80 0.69
C LEU A 56 -6.15 1.95 1.52
N GLN A 57 -7.31 1.90 0.89
CA GLN A 57 -8.58 2.04 1.63
C GLN A 57 -8.84 0.86 2.56
N ILE A 58 -8.43 -0.34 2.18
CA ILE A 58 -8.47 -1.50 3.07
C ILE A 58 -7.56 -1.26 4.28
N ILE A 59 -6.36 -0.73 4.05
CA ILE A 59 -5.44 -0.39 5.13
C ILE A 59 -6.07 0.63 6.09
N THR A 60 -6.65 1.71 5.58
CA THR A 60 -7.21 2.75 6.44
C THR A 60 -8.39 2.25 7.26
N ARG A 61 -9.27 1.45 6.66
CA ARG A 61 -10.48 0.95 7.35
C ARG A 61 -10.19 -0.22 8.25
N ASP A 62 -9.63 -1.28 7.68
CA ASP A 62 -9.57 -2.58 8.37
C ASP A 62 -8.35 -2.71 9.28
N ILE A 63 -7.27 -2.02 8.97
CA ILE A 63 -6.04 -2.11 9.74
C ILE A 63 -5.86 -0.93 10.67
N LEU A 64 -6.02 0.30 10.15
CA LEU A 64 -5.88 1.49 10.96
C LEU A 64 -7.14 1.88 11.72
N GLY A 65 -8.28 1.30 11.34
CA GLY A 65 -9.52 1.47 12.09
C GLY A 65 -10.27 2.76 11.81
N ALA A 66 -10.06 3.40 10.67
CA ALA A 66 -10.84 4.56 10.29
C ALA A 66 -12.31 4.19 10.09
N LYS A 67 -13.20 5.04 10.54
CA LYS A 67 -14.63 4.84 10.29
C LYS A 67 -14.90 4.93 8.79
N PRO A 68 -15.62 3.97 8.21
CA PRO A 68 -15.89 3.97 6.77
C PRO A 68 -16.47 5.28 6.26
N SER A 69 -15.82 5.85 5.24
CA SER A 69 -16.18 7.11 4.62
C SER A 69 -15.48 7.18 3.26
N ARG A 70 -15.41 8.37 2.67
CA ARG A 70 -14.51 8.61 1.54
C ARG A 70 -13.07 8.50 2.02
N LEU A 71 -12.18 8.00 1.17
CA LEU A 71 -10.78 7.81 1.55
C LEU A 71 -10.13 9.09 2.08
N ALA A 72 -10.43 10.24 1.48
CA ALA A 72 -9.93 11.53 1.96
C ALA A 72 -10.32 11.79 3.42
N ASN A 73 -11.57 11.50 3.78
CA ASN A 73 -12.07 11.69 5.13
C ASN A 73 -11.46 10.67 6.10
N GLU A 74 -11.28 9.43 5.65
CA GLU A 74 -10.64 8.40 6.45
C GLU A 74 -9.20 8.80 6.81
N LEU A 75 -8.44 9.25 5.82
CA LEU A 75 -7.06 9.71 6.05
C LEU A 75 -7.00 10.92 6.96
N LYS A 76 -7.92 11.87 6.77
CA LYS A 76 -8.00 13.03 7.64
C LYS A 76 -8.31 12.65 9.08
N SER A 77 -9.21 11.69 9.28
CA SER A 77 -9.59 11.24 10.62
C SER A 77 -8.44 10.56 11.36
N LEU A 78 -7.46 10.01 10.63
CA LEU A 78 -6.31 9.34 11.22
C LEU A 78 -5.19 10.29 11.65
N LYS A 79 -5.29 11.56 11.30
CA LYS A 79 -4.28 12.56 11.72
C LYS A 79 -4.39 12.84 13.21
N ASN A 80 -3.26 12.85 13.89
CA ASN A 80 -3.15 13.19 15.31
C ASN A 80 -4.00 12.31 16.23
N LYS A 81 -4.33 11.09 15.81
CA LYS A 81 -5.05 10.13 16.62
C LYS A 81 -4.29 8.82 16.71
N GLN A 82 -4.52 8.11 17.81
CA GLN A 82 -4.11 6.72 17.87
C GLN A 82 -4.96 5.92 16.89
N ASN A 83 -4.31 5.01 16.17
CA ASN A 83 -4.98 4.11 15.26
C ASN A 83 -4.97 2.69 15.84
N LYS A 84 -5.76 1.81 15.22
CA LYS A 84 -5.92 0.43 15.69
C LYS A 84 -4.61 -0.37 15.63
N LEU A 85 -3.72 -0.01 14.71
CA LEU A 85 -2.42 -0.67 14.57
C LEU A 85 -1.42 -0.23 15.64
N GLY A 86 -1.62 0.95 16.24
CA GLY A 86 -0.73 1.48 17.26
C GLY A 86 0.57 2.04 16.72
N VAL A 87 0.64 2.36 15.45
CA VAL A 87 1.81 2.92 14.78
C VAL A 87 1.61 4.42 14.59
N LYS A 88 2.65 5.20 14.88
CA LYS A 88 2.59 6.64 14.61
C LYS A 88 2.61 6.89 13.10
N LEU A 89 1.59 7.58 12.60
CA LEU A 89 1.52 7.95 11.20
C LEU A 89 2.28 9.25 10.98
N THR A 90 3.29 9.20 10.14
CA THR A 90 4.18 10.32 9.85
C THR A 90 3.62 11.20 8.74
N LYS A 91 4.26 12.36 8.54
CA LYS A 91 3.98 13.19 7.37
C LYS A 91 4.22 12.40 6.08
N ASP A 92 5.28 11.60 6.04
CA ASP A 92 5.59 10.79 4.85
C ASP A 92 4.48 9.80 4.53
N PHE A 93 3.91 9.15 5.54
CA PHE A 93 2.75 8.29 5.32
C PHE A 93 1.62 9.07 4.66
N HIS A 94 1.28 10.24 5.20
CA HIS A 94 0.18 11.04 4.66
C HIS A 94 0.46 11.56 3.24
N ASP A 95 1.69 11.94 2.95
CA ASP A 95 2.09 12.37 1.62
C ASP A 95 1.99 11.22 0.61
N ASN A 96 2.49 10.05 0.98
CA ASN A 96 2.40 8.85 0.14
C ASN A 96 0.95 8.42 -0.08
N ALA A 97 0.16 8.42 0.97
CA ALA A 97 -1.26 8.07 0.90
C ALA A 97 -2.03 9.05 0.01
N TYR A 98 -1.71 10.34 0.08
CA TYR A 98 -2.31 11.35 -0.79
C TYR A 98 -2.06 11.01 -2.26
N ILE A 99 -0.83 10.66 -2.62
CA ILE A 99 -0.48 10.33 -4.00
C ILE A 99 -1.27 9.11 -4.47
N VAL A 100 -1.27 8.03 -3.69
CA VAL A 100 -2.00 6.80 -4.04
C VAL A 100 -3.50 7.09 -4.21
N LYS A 101 -4.06 7.91 -3.32
CA LYS A 101 -5.46 8.30 -3.38
C LYS A 101 -5.77 9.10 -4.65
N GLU A 102 -4.99 10.14 -4.92
CA GLU A 102 -5.27 11.02 -6.05
C GLU A 102 -5.08 10.34 -7.39
N VAL A 103 -3.98 9.63 -7.58
CA VAL A 103 -3.72 8.92 -8.82
C VAL A 103 -4.77 7.82 -9.04
N GLY A 104 -5.14 7.10 -7.99
CA GLY A 104 -6.20 6.10 -8.07
C GLY A 104 -7.57 6.69 -8.37
N ASN A 105 -7.87 7.88 -7.84
CA ASN A 105 -9.10 8.60 -8.15
C ASN A 105 -9.16 8.99 -9.62
N GLN A 106 -8.06 9.47 -10.19
CA GLN A 106 -8.00 9.78 -11.61
C GLN A 106 -8.24 8.54 -12.47
N ALA A 107 -7.68 7.41 -12.06
CA ALA A 107 -7.86 6.15 -12.78
C ALA A 107 -9.31 5.66 -12.74
N ALA A 108 -9.99 5.81 -11.60
CA ALA A 108 -11.34 5.30 -11.39
C ALA A 108 -12.44 6.27 -11.81
N HIS A 109 -12.16 7.57 -11.77
CA HIS A 109 -13.15 8.64 -11.98
C HIS A 109 -12.59 9.69 -12.93
N PRO A 110 -12.96 9.63 -14.23
CA PRO A 110 -12.43 10.58 -15.23
C PRO A 110 -12.67 12.05 -14.87
N ASP A 111 -13.72 12.35 -14.13
CA ASP A 111 -14.02 13.73 -13.71
C ASP A 111 -12.94 14.31 -12.80
N ASN A 112 -12.13 13.47 -12.18
CA ASN A 112 -11.02 13.90 -11.34
C ASN A 112 -9.73 14.15 -12.13
N ASP A 113 -9.77 13.97 -13.43
CA ASP A 113 -8.66 14.20 -14.34
C ASP A 113 -9.11 15.08 -15.49
N PRO A 114 -9.15 16.41 -15.30
CA PRO A 114 -9.70 17.34 -16.31
C PRO A 114 -8.99 17.24 -17.67
N ASP A 115 -7.73 16.91 -17.68
CA ASP A 115 -6.94 16.80 -18.90
C ASP A 115 -6.98 15.39 -19.53
N LEU A 116 -7.58 14.42 -18.82
CA LEU A 116 -7.67 13.03 -19.24
C LEU A 116 -6.31 12.48 -19.69
N LEU A 117 -5.30 12.71 -18.86
CA LEU A 117 -3.95 12.25 -19.14
C LEU A 117 -3.88 10.72 -19.20
N ASP A 118 -3.27 10.20 -20.23
CA ASP A 118 -3.10 8.76 -20.38
C ASP A 118 -2.23 8.20 -19.25
N PHE A 119 -2.62 7.03 -18.76
CA PHE A 119 -1.79 6.29 -17.85
C PHE A 119 -0.76 5.48 -18.64
N VAL A 120 0.49 5.63 -18.27
CA VAL A 120 1.61 4.89 -18.86
C VAL A 120 2.16 3.90 -17.85
N PRO A 121 2.89 2.84 -18.28
CA PRO A 121 3.43 1.85 -17.36
C PRO A 121 4.23 2.43 -16.20
N GLU A 122 5.00 3.49 -16.45
CA GLU A 122 5.81 4.15 -15.42
C GLU A 122 4.97 4.71 -14.28
N ASP A 123 3.75 5.16 -14.58
CA ASP A 123 2.84 5.68 -13.54
C ASP A 123 2.50 4.59 -12.53
N ALA A 124 2.18 3.40 -13.04
CA ALA A 124 1.84 2.27 -12.20
C ALA A 124 3.05 1.75 -11.41
N GLU A 125 4.22 1.73 -12.04
CA GLU A 125 5.45 1.31 -11.37
C GLU A 125 5.85 2.26 -10.25
N ASN A 126 5.73 3.56 -10.49
CA ASN A 126 5.99 4.56 -9.45
C ASN A 126 4.98 4.46 -8.31
N LEU A 127 3.72 4.23 -8.65
CA LEU A 127 2.69 4.06 -7.64
C LEU A 127 2.90 2.80 -6.81
N HIS A 128 3.34 1.72 -7.43
CA HIS A 128 3.73 0.51 -6.74
C HIS A 128 4.84 0.78 -5.72
N ARG A 129 5.85 1.52 -6.13
CA ARG A 129 6.96 1.89 -5.24
C ARG A 129 6.47 2.69 -4.05
N ILE A 130 5.59 3.67 -4.28
CA ILE A 130 5.02 4.48 -3.21
C ILE A 130 4.16 3.62 -2.28
N PHE A 131 3.38 2.70 -2.82
CA PHE A 131 2.58 1.78 -2.01
C PHE A 131 3.47 0.91 -1.12
N LEU A 132 4.61 0.43 -1.63
CA LEU A 132 5.57 -0.34 -0.85
C LEU A 132 6.20 0.48 0.28
N GLU A 133 6.40 1.77 0.08
CA GLU A 133 6.86 2.66 1.15
C GLU A 133 5.84 2.72 2.29
N ILE A 134 4.56 2.78 1.95
CA ILE A 134 3.49 2.72 2.96
C ILE A 134 3.55 1.40 3.73
N VAL A 135 3.68 0.28 3.03
CA VAL A 135 3.79 -1.04 3.65
C VAL A 135 5.00 -1.12 4.58
N ALA A 136 6.14 -0.62 4.13
CA ALA A 136 7.37 -0.62 4.93
C ALA A 136 7.20 0.17 6.21
N GLU A 137 6.62 1.35 6.13
CA GLU A 137 6.42 2.22 7.30
C GLU A 137 5.44 1.62 8.31
N LEU A 138 4.35 1.03 7.84
CA LEU A 138 3.30 0.51 8.73
C LEU A 138 3.62 -0.88 9.29
N PHE A 139 4.26 -1.74 8.53
CA PHE A 139 4.36 -3.15 8.89
C PHE A 139 5.78 -3.66 9.06
N VAL A 140 6.73 -3.18 8.26
CA VAL A 140 8.10 -3.72 8.29
C VAL A 140 8.95 -3.06 9.35
N ALA A 141 9.04 -1.75 9.34
CA ALA A 141 9.90 -1.01 10.27
C ALA A 141 9.46 -1.17 11.74
N PRO A 142 8.16 -1.07 12.08
CA PRO A 142 7.73 -1.28 13.45
C PRO A 142 8.02 -2.69 13.97
N GLU A 143 7.85 -3.70 13.14
CA GLU A 143 8.12 -5.09 13.53
C GLU A 143 9.62 -5.33 13.79
N ALA A 144 10.47 -4.79 12.93
CA ALA A 144 11.92 -4.88 13.11
C ALA A 144 12.36 -4.19 14.40
N ALA A 145 11.81 -3.02 14.70
CA ALA A 145 12.09 -2.29 15.94
C ALA A 145 11.62 -3.07 17.16
N ARG A 146 10.44 -3.69 17.10
CA ARG A 146 9.90 -4.51 18.17
C ARG A 146 10.82 -5.68 18.49
N LYS A 147 11.23 -6.40 17.46
CA LYS A 147 12.16 -7.53 17.63
C LYS A 147 13.49 -7.12 18.23
N ALA A 148 14.06 -6.02 17.76
CA ALA A 148 15.32 -5.51 18.29
C ALA A 148 15.20 -5.15 19.76
N LYS A 149 14.10 -4.52 20.17
CA LYS A 149 13.83 -4.20 21.57
C LYS A 149 13.72 -5.46 22.42
N GLU A 150 12.94 -6.43 21.97
CA GLU A 150 12.80 -7.69 22.70
C GLU A 150 14.12 -8.40 22.92
N GLU A 151 14.95 -8.48 21.90
CA GLU A 151 16.28 -9.09 22.01
C GLU A 151 17.15 -8.39 23.01
N LEU A 152 17.15 -7.05 23.01
CA LEU A 152 17.94 -6.27 23.97
C LEU A 152 17.42 -6.42 25.40
N PHE A 153 16.10 -6.36 25.58
CA PHE A 153 15.48 -6.54 26.88
C PHE A 153 15.82 -7.90 27.48
N GLU A 154 15.70 -8.95 26.68
CA GLU A 154 16.00 -10.31 27.11
C GLU A 154 17.50 -10.48 27.44
N LYS A 155 18.36 -10.09 26.50
CA LYS A 155 19.82 -10.24 26.64
C LYS A 155 20.38 -9.45 27.81
N ARG A 156 19.91 -8.22 27.97
CA ARG A 156 20.43 -7.29 28.98
C ARG A 156 19.63 -7.30 30.28
N LYS A 157 18.54 -8.06 30.34
CA LYS A 157 17.68 -8.15 31.54
C LYS A 157 17.17 -6.79 32.00
N LEU A 158 16.71 -5.99 31.05
CA LEU A 158 16.22 -4.64 31.33
C LEU A 158 14.84 -4.66 31.98
#